data_ce24608280b98d60f22ff9da207e2c05
#
_entry.id   ce24608280b98d60f22ff9da207e2c05
#
_cell.length_a   1.000
_cell.length_b   1.000
_cell.length_c   1.000
_cell.angle_alpha   90.00
_cell.angle_beta   90.00
_cell.angle_gamma   90.00
#
_symmetry.space_group_name_H-M   'P 1'
#
loop_
_entity.id
_entity.type
_entity.pdbx_description
1 polymer ?
#
loop_
_entity_poly.entity_id
_entity_poly.type
_entity_poly.pdbx_seq_one_letter_code
_entity_poly.pdbx_strand_id
1 'polypeptide(L)'
;MKGVLRVSDAGKEALTIRRASAADAPAVLELFDEVIAWFVAIGNPQQWGTEAWSSIPRRITQVTDACALPGAWVAETAQGEVRAFLALGEAMPYVPAATEPELYVRVLIASRDARVRGIGRRLMAFADEQARAAGLDYLRVDCYGGGSGELVRFYESCGYERLSTFNVDGWPGQVLGRRL
;
A
#
# COMPACT_ATOMS: atom_id res chain seq x y z
N MET A 1 9.36 -8.89 -19.38
CA MET A 1 9.69 -7.49 -19.70
C MET A 1 9.78 -6.70 -18.41
N LYS A 2 10.91 -5.99 -18.16
CA LYS A 2 11.11 -5.17 -16.95
C LYS A 2 10.29 -3.88 -17.11
N GLY A 3 9.13 -3.80 -16.47
CA GLY A 3 8.35 -2.57 -16.39
C GLY A 3 9.08 -1.56 -15.50
N VAL A 4 9.84 -0.66 -16.09
CA VAL A 4 10.43 0.49 -15.39
C VAL A 4 9.62 1.71 -15.80
N LEU A 5 8.75 2.19 -14.92
CA LEU A 5 8.01 3.43 -15.15
C LEU A 5 8.72 4.58 -14.44
N ARG A 6 9.24 5.54 -15.18
CA ARG A 6 9.77 6.80 -14.63
C ARG A 6 8.64 7.80 -14.47
N VAL A 7 8.54 8.38 -13.29
CA VAL A 7 7.49 9.35 -12.96
C VAL A 7 8.14 10.61 -12.39
N SER A 8 8.01 11.73 -13.08
CA SER A 8 8.47 13.05 -12.62
C SER A 8 7.37 14.10 -12.78
N ASP A 9 7.14 14.89 -11.75
CA ASP A 9 6.38 16.16 -11.77
C ASP A 9 7.34 17.30 -11.45
N ALA A 10 7.11 18.49 -12.00
CA ALA A 10 7.93 19.67 -11.72
C ALA A 10 8.01 19.95 -10.21
N GLY A 11 9.21 19.94 -9.64
CA GLY A 11 9.48 20.19 -8.22
C GLY A 11 9.36 18.96 -7.29
N LYS A 12 9.11 17.77 -7.83
CA LYS A 12 9.08 16.51 -7.06
C LYS A 12 10.26 15.62 -7.44
N GLU A 13 10.67 14.78 -6.49
CA GLU A 13 11.71 13.79 -6.73
C GLU A 13 11.24 12.76 -7.78
N ALA A 14 12.09 12.50 -8.77
CA ALA A 14 11.80 11.49 -9.79
C ALA A 14 11.94 10.09 -9.18
N LEU A 15 10.87 9.29 -9.29
CA LEU A 15 10.83 7.93 -8.77
C LEU A 15 10.71 6.92 -9.90
N THR A 16 11.32 5.77 -9.70
CA THR A 16 11.22 4.59 -10.56
C THR A 16 10.42 3.51 -9.84
N ILE A 17 9.36 2.99 -10.47
CA ILE A 17 8.64 1.82 -9.97
C ILE A 17 9.26 0.56 -10.55
N ARG A 18 9.67 -0.38 -9.69
CA ARG A 18 10.23 -1.67 -10.09
C ARG A 18 9.66 -2.80 -9.25
N ARG A 19 9.83 -4.03 -9.71
CA ARG A 19 9.52 -5.22 -8.90
C ARG A 19 10.31 -5.19 -7.60
N ALA A 20 9.63 -5.52 -6.51
CA ALA A 20 10.26 -5.76 -5.22
C ALA A 20 10.84 -7.17 -5.15
N SER A 21 11.66 -7.39 -4.16
CA SER A 21 12.20 -8.68 -3.76
C SER A 21 12.34 -8.75 -2.25
N ALA A 22 12.61 -9.92 -1.68
CA ALA A 22 12.87 -10.06 -0.24
C ALA A 22 14.02 -9.16 0.26
N ALA A 23 14.97 -8.80 -0.63
CA ALA A 23 16.07 -7.90 -0.29
C ALA A 23 15.63 -6.45 -0.01
N ASP A 24 14.42 -6.06 -0.45
CA ASP A 24 13.85 -4.73 -0.17
C ASP A 24 13.19 -4.63 1.21
N ALA A 25 12.99 -5.76 1.90
CA ALA A 25 12.28 -5.80 3.18
C ALA A 25 12.84 -4.84 4.24
N PRO A 26 14.17 -4.68 4.44
CA PRO A 26 14.69 -3.71 5.40
C PRO A 26 14.23 -2.27 5.09
N ALA A 27 14.32 -1.84 3.83
CA ALA A 27 13.91 -0.49 3.42
C ALA A 27 12.39 -0.30 3.53
N VAL A 28 11.60 -1.34 3.25
CA VAL A 28 10.14 -1.32 3.43
C VAL A 28 9.76 -1.27 4.91
N LEU A 29 10.50 -1.97 5.79
CA LEU A 29 10.31 -1.86 7.24
C LEU A 29 10.59 -0.45 7.75
N GLU A 30 11.63 0.22 7.24
CA GLU A 30 11.91 1.63 7.56
C GLU A 30 10.73 2.54 7.18
N LEU A 31 10.06 2.29 6.05
CA LEU A 31 8.83 3.02 5.69
C LEU A 31 7.70 2.78 6.70
N PHE A 32 7.51 1.53 7.17
CA PHE A 32 6.51 1.25 8.20
C PHE A 32 6.84 1.98 9.49
N ASP A 33 8.10 1.96 9.92
CA ASP A 33 8.53 2.63 11.14
C ASP A 33 8.36 4.16 11.05
N GLU A 34 8.68 4.77 9.90
CA GLU A 34 8.43 6.20 9.61
C GLU A 34 6.94 6.55 9.77
N VAL A 35 6.07 5.75 9.15
CA VAL A 35 4.63 6.00 9.16
C VAL A 35 4.02 5.74 10.54
N ILE A 36 4.48 4.72 11.27
CA ILE A 36 4.05 4.46 12.65
C ILE A 36 4.44 5.63 13.56
N ALA A 37 5.67 6.10 13.47
CA ALA A 37 6.12 7.26 14.23
C ALA A 37 5.29 8.51 13.92
N TRP A 38 4.91 8.72 12.67
CA TRP A 38 4.02 9.79 12.27
C TRP A 38 2.61 9.61 12.84
N PHE A 39 2.02 8.41 12.81
CA PHE A 39 0.71 8.15 13.43
C PHE A 39 0.72 8.44 14.93
N VAL A 40 1.78 8.06 15.63
CA VAL A 40 1.94 8.38 17.06
C VAL A 40 1.97 9.90 17.27
N ALA A 41 2.75 10.60 16.45
CA ALA A 41 2.89 12.06 16.55
C ALA A 41 1.57 12.81 16.32
N ILE A 42 0.67 12.33 15.46
CA ILE A 42 -0.65 12.93 15.21
C ILE A 42 -1.77 12.39 16.11
N GLY A 43 -1.46 11.52 17.09
CA GLY A 43 -2.44 10.96 18.03
C GLY A 43 -3.33 9.87 17.45
N ASN A 44 -2.89 9.16 16.42
CA ASN A 44 -3.61 8.03 15.78
C ASN A 44 -2.81 6.72 15.82
N PRO A 45 -2.43 6.20 17.01
CA PRO A 45 -1.65 4.98 17.12
C PRO A 45 -2.46 3.70 16.87
N GLN A 46 -3.79 3.78 16.75
CA GLN A 46 -4.69 2.63 16.68
C GLN A 46 -4.56 1.86 15.36
N GLN A 47 -4.06 2.49 14.31
CA GLN A 47 -3.98 1.87 12.99
C GLN A 47 -2.95 0.73 12.95
N TRP A 48 -1.72 0.99 13.42
CA TRP A 48 -0.61 0.02 13.38
C TRP A 48 0.16 -0.13 14.69
N GLY A 49 -0.34 0.45 15.79
CA GLY A 49 0.31 0.45 17.09
C GLY A 49 1.36 1.55 17.24
N THR A 50 2.22 1.38 18.23
CA THR A 50 3.25 2.37 18.61
C THR A 50 4.68 1.84 18.49
N GLU A 51 4.84 0.51 18.32
CA GLU A 51 6.13 -0.16 18.26
C GLU A 51 6.61 -0.24 16.81
N ALA A 52 7.89 0.04 16.57
CA ALA A 52 8.52 -0.10 15.26
C ALA A 52 8.42 -1.55 14.76
N TRP A 53 7.94 -1.74 13.54
CA TRP A 53 7.77 -3.08 12.98
C TRP A 53 9.10 -3.78 12.73
N SER A 54 10.19 -3.01 12.52
CA SER A 54 11.54 -3.56 12.40
C SER A 54 12.06 -4.22 13.69
N SER A 55 11.43 -3.97 14.84
CA SER A 55 11.75 -4.63 16.12
C SER A 55 10.92 -5.89 16.41
N ILE A 56 9.88 -6.17 15.61
CA ILE A 56 8.92 -7.26 15.85
C ILE A 56 9.19 -8.43 14.88
N PRO A 57 9.72 -9.59 15.33
CA PRO A 57 10.11 -10.69 14.44
C PRO A 57 9.01 -11.13 13.45
N ARG A 58 7.75 -11.26 13.93
CA ARG A 58 6.63 -11.65 13.06
C ARG A 58 6.35 -10.60 11.96
N ARG A 59 6.58 -9.31 12.24
CA ARG A 59 6.40 -8.24 11.26
C ARG A 59 7.51 -8.22 10.23
N ILE A 60 8.75 -8.49 10.66
CA ILE A 60 9.89 -8.66 9.74
C ILE A 60 9.58 -9.79 8.75
N THR A 61 9.14 -10.95 9.23
CA THR A 61 8.74 -12.06 8.34
C THR A 61 7.60 -11.65 7.42
N GLN A 62 6.55 -11.05 7.94
CA GLN A 62 5.39 -10.60 7.17
C GLN A 62 5.76 -9.65 6.03
N VAL A 63 6.63 -8.66 6.29
CA VAL A 63 7.08 -7.70 5.29
C VAL A 63 8.02 -8.36 4.28
N THR A 64 8.90 -9.25 4.72
CA THR A 64 9.80 -10.01 3.84
C THR A 64 8.99 -10.86 2.86
N ASP A 65 7.99 -11.59 3.35
CA ASP A 65 7.09 -12.41 2.51
C ASP A 65 6.29 -11.54 1.55
N ALA A 66 5.79 -10.38 2.00
CA ALA A 66 5.07 -9.44 1.14
C ALA A 66 5.96 -8.89 0.02
N CYS A 67 7.24 -8.58 0.29
CA CYS A 67 8.21 -8.13 -0.71
C CYS A 67 8.54 -9.22 -1.75
N ALA A 68 8.43 -10.49 -1.37
CA ALA A 68 8.70 -11.63 -2.24
C ALA A 68 7.51 -12.01 -3.15
N LEU A 69 6.32 -11.42 -2.95
CA LEU A 69 5.15 -11.70 -3.77
C LEU A 69 5.39 -11.32 -5.24
N PRO A 70 4.87 -12.10 -6.21
CA PRO A 70 4.93 -11.74 -7.63
C PRO A 70 4.30 -10.37 -7.96
N GLY A 71 3.33 -9.93 -7.16
CA GLY A 71 2.65 -8.64 -7.28
C GLY A 71 3.26 -7.52 -6.43
N ALA A 72 4.50 -7.66 -5.94
CA ALA A 72 5.15 -6.66 -5.10
C ALA A 72 6.01 -5.67 -5.91
N TRP A 73 5.92 -4.38 -5.54
CA TRP A 73 6.58 -3.27 -6.22
C TRP A 73 7.09 -2.25 -5.22
N VAL A 74 8.24 -1.65 -5.50
CA VAL A 74 8.76 -0.49 -4.78
C VAL A 74 8.88 0.70 -5.72
N ALA A 75 8.70 1.90 -5.17
CA ALA A 75 9.08 3.14 -5.83
C ALA A 75 10.34 3.69 -5.15
N GLU A 76 11.40 3.87 -5.93
CA GLU A 76 12.70 4.30 -5.44
C GLU A 76 13.24 5.53 -6.16
N THR A 77 14.10 6.28 -5.48
CA THR A 77 14.83 7.41 -6.05
C THR A 77 15.93 6.94 -7.00
N ALA A 78 16.56 7.87 -7.71
CA ALA A 78 17.74 7.58 -8.54
C ALA A 78 18.94 7.06 -7.72
N GLN A 79 18.95 7.31 -6.40
CA GLN A 79 19.97 6.83 -5.46
C GLN A 79 19.62 5.46 -4.88
N GLY A 80 18.47 4.87 -5.24
CA GLY A 80 18.02 3.56 -4.75
C GLY A 80 17.29 3.62 -3.40
N GLU A 81 16.92 4.80 -2.91
CA GLU A 81 16.14 4.92 -1.68
C GLU A 81 14.67 4.57 -1.93
N VAL A 82 14.15 3.56 -1.24
CA VAL A 82 12.75 3.15 -1.34
C VAL A 82 11.86 4.18 -0.64
N ARG A 83 10.89 4.72 -1.38
CA ARG A 83 9.97 5.77 -0.90
C ARG A 83 8.51 5.30 -0.82
N ALA A 84 8.19 4.19 -1.45
CA ALA A 84 6.87 3.58 -1.33
C ALA A 84 6.91 2.09 -1.68
N PHE A 85 5.91 1.35 -1.20
CA PHE A 85 5.74 -0.07 -1.47
C PHE A 85 4.28 -0.38 -1.77
N LEU A 86 4.05 -1.23 -2.76
CA LEU A 86 2.75 -1.74 -3.18
C LEU A 86 2.83 -3.26 -3.29
N ALA A 87 1.91 -3.99 -2.66
CA ALA A 87 1.74 -5.42 -2.87
C ALA A 87 0.33 -5.71 -3.39
N LEU A 88 0.27 -6.39 -4.53
CA LEU A 88 -0.94 -6.82 -5.21
C LEU A 88 -1.05 -8.35 -5.16
N GLY A 89 -2.25 -8.89 -5.11
CA GLY A 89 -2.46 -10.33 -5.08
C GLY A 89 -3.90 -10.72 -4.79
N GLU A 90 -4.08 -11.86 -4.13
CA GLU A 90 -5.38 -12.31 -3.64
C GLU A 90 -5.80 -11.56 -2.37
N ALA A 91 -7.12 -11.46 -2.14
CA ALA A 91 -7.66 -10.84 -0.93
C ALA A 91 -7.20 -11.55 0.34
N MET A 92 -7.16 -10.80 1.43
CA MET A 92 -6.83 -11.37 2.75
C MET A 92 -7.97 -12.26 3.25
N PRO A 93 -7.67 -13.33 4.00
CA PRO A 93 -8.69 -14.30 4.44
C PRO A 93 -9.82 -13.72 5.31
N TYR A 94 -9.58 -12.60 5.97
CA TYR A 94 -10.57 -11.92 6.82
C TYR A 94 -11.51 -10.99 6.03
N VAL A 95 -11.26 -10.77 4.74
CA VAL A 95 -12.08 -9.95 3.87
C VAL A 95 -13.15 -10.82 3.22
N PRO A 96 -14.43 -10.38 3.14
CA PRO A 96 -15.45 -11.12 2.41
C PRO A 96 -15.02 -11.46 0.98
N ALA A 97 -15.27 -12.70 0.55
CA ALA A 97 -14.92 -13.14 -0.79
C ALA A 97 -15.55 -12.24 -1.88
N ALA A 98 -14.81 -11.99 -2.95
CA ALA A 98 -15.37 -11.33 -4.12
C ALA A 98 -16.33 -12.27 -4.86
N THR A 99 -17.30 -11.69 -5.55
CA THR A 99 -18.25 -12.43 -6.42
C THR A 99 -17.77 -12.56 -7.86
N GLU A 100 -16.63 -11.98 -8.17
CA GLU A 100 -16.02 -11.94 -9.50
C GLU A 100 -14.48 -11.93 -9.41
N PRO A 101 -13.75 -12.24 -10.50
CA PRO A 101 -12.31 -12.15 -10.52
C PRO A 101 -11.84 -10.72 -10.20
N GLU A 102 -10.84 -10.62 -9.33
CA GLU A 102 -10.33 -9.32 -8.86
C GLU A 102 -8.82 -9.30 -8.73
N LEU A 103 -8.24 -8.11 -8.72
CA LEU A 103 -6.92 -7.86 -8.16
C LEU A 103 -7.06 -7.12 -6.83
N TYR A 104 -6.38 -7.61 -5.80
CA TYR A 104 -6.47 -7.02 -4.47
C TYR A 104 -5.22 -6.24 -4.10
N VAL A 105 -5.40 -5.03 -3.58
CA VAL A 105 -4.32 -4.23 -3.00
C VAL A 105 -4.11 -4.68 -1.56
N ARG A 106 -3.07 -5.47 -1.32
CA ARG A 106 -2.75 -6.06 -0.01
C ARG A 106 -2.02 -5.11 0.92
N VAL A 107 -1.13 -4.31 0.33
CA VAL A 107 -0.34 -3.30 1.05
C VAL A 107 -0.14 -2.10 0.13
N LEU A 108 -0.36 -0.92 0.66
CA LEU A 108 0.09 0.34 0.10
C LEU A 108 0.67 1.18 1.23
N ILE A 109 1.96 1.49 1.14
CA ILE A 109 2.63 2.38 2.08
C ILE A 109 3.53 3.35 1.32
N ALA A 110 3.60 4.59 1.79
CA ALA A 110 4.39 5.65 1.17
C ALA A 110 5.03 6.54 2.23
N SER A 111 6.26 6.96 1.98
CA SER A 111 6.97 7.94 2.81
C SER A 111 6.15 9.22 2.98
N ARG A 112 6.27 9.82 4.15
CA ARG A 112 5.64 11.10 4.48
C ARG A 112 6.46 12.31 4.00
N ASP A 113 7.59 12.06 3.37
CA ASP A 113 8.44 13.11 2.81
C ASP A 113 7.68 13.92 1.76
N ALA A 114 7.66 15.25 1.93
CA ALA A 114 6.96 16.15 1.03
C ALA A 114 7.47 16.10 -0.42
N ARG A 115 8.74 15.71 -0.63
CA ARG A 115 9.38 15.55 -1.95
C ARG A 115 8.72 14.47 -2.80
N VAL A 116 8.10 13.47 -2.17
CA VAL A 116 7.43 12.36 -2.84
C VAL A 116 5.91 12.40 -2.68
N ARG A 117 5.35 13.56 -2.28
CA ARG A 117 3.90 13.72 -2.13
C ARG A 117 3.14 13.28 -3.37
N GLY A 118 2.11 12.45 -3.17
CA GLY A 118 1.25 11.93 -4.25
C GLY A 118 1.69 10.58 -4.79
N ILE A 119 2.80 9.99 -4.31
CA ILE A 119 3.26 8.67 -4.78
C ILE A 119 2.23 7.58 -4.48
N GLY A 120 1.51 7.63 -3.37
CA GLY A 120 0.44 6.67 -3.07
C GLY A 120 -0.64 6.64 -4.16
N ARG A 121 -1.10 7.81 -4.62
CA ARG A 121 -2.07 7.91 -5.73
C ARG A 121 -1.50 7.35 -7.04
N ARG A 122 -0.22 7.57 -7.31
CA ARG A 122 0.44 7.03 -8.51
C ARG A 122 0.56 5.51 -8.44
N LEU A 123 0.84 4.95 -7.27
CA LEU A 123 0.84 3.50 -7.08
C LEU A 123 -0.56 2.90 -7.23
N MET A 124 -1.62 3.63 -6.84
CA MET A 124 -2.99 3.18 -7.11
C MET A 124 -3.32 3.19 -8.62
N ALA A 125 -2.91 4.23 -9.35
CA ALA A 125 -3.03 4.25 -10.80
C ALA A 125 -2.21 3.12 -11.47
N PHE A 126 -1.02 2.84 -10.95
CA PHE A 126 -0.21 1.71 -11.40
C PHE A 126 -0.88 0.36 -11.09
N ALA A 127 -1.57 0.21 -9.96
CA ALA A 127 -2.36 -0.99 -9.66
C ALA A 127 -3.48 -1.20 -10.70
N ASP A 128 -4.15 -0.13 -11.15
CA ASP A 128 -5.14 -0.18 -12.23
C ASP A 128 -4.52 -0.72 -13.54
N GLU A 129 -3.29 -0.27 -13.88
CA GLU A 129 -2.55 -0.76 -15.06
C GLU A 129 -2.22 -2.26 -14.94
N GLN A 130 -1.80 -2.70 -13.74
CA GLN A 130 -1.50 -4.11 -13.48
C GLN A 130 -2.76 -4.99 -13.59
N ALA A 131 -3.91 -4.51 -13.10
CA ALA A 131 -5.18 -5.22 -13.23
C ALA A 131 -5.57 -5.38 -14.71
N ARG A 132 -5.53 -4.29 -15.49
CA ARG A 132 -5.81 -4.36 -16.95
C ARG A 132 -4.85 -5.29 -17.67
N ALA A 133 -3.56 -5.27 -17.34
CA ALA A 133 -2.56 -6.16 -17.92
C ALA A 133 -2.80 -7.65 -17.59
N ALA A 134 -3.46 -7.92 -16.46
CA ALA A 134 -3.89 -9.26 -16.06
C ALA A 134 -5.28 -9.66 -16.62
N GLY A 135 -5.93 -8.79 -17.39
CA GLY A 135 -7.28 -9.03 -17.92
C GLY A 135 -8.37 -8.90 -16.84
N LEU A 136 -8.11 -8.15 -15.77
CA LEU A 136 -9.04 -7.89 -14.69
C LEU A 136 -9.53 -6.46 -14.76
N ASP A 137 -10.81 -6.24 -14.48
CA ASP A 137 -11.47 -4.93 -14.49
C ASP A 137 -11.99 -4.52 -13.11
N TYR A 138 -11.69 -5.33 -12.08
CA TYR A 138 -12.14 -5.09 -10.72
C TYR A 138 -10.98 -5.14 -9.72
N LEU A 139 -10.86 -4.09 -8.91
CA LEU A 139 -9.91 -4.00 -7.80
C LEU A 139 -10.64 -3.80 -6.49
N ARG A 140 -10.11 -4.44 -5.43
CA ARG A 140 -10.50 -4.10 -4.07
C ARG A 140 -9.28 -3.81 -3.20
N VAL A 141 -9.55 -3.15 -2.09
CA VAL A 141 -8.60 -2.82 -1.03
C VAL A 141 -9.33 -2.79 0.29
N ASP A 142 -8.65 -3.06 1.38
CA ASP A 142 -9.13 -2.71 2.70
C ASP A 142 -8.20 -1.70 3.37
N CYS A 143 -8.76 -0.94 4.29
CA CYS A 143 -8.01 0.02 5.07
C CYS A 143 -8.62 0.21 6.46
N TYR A 144 -7.87 0.87 7.34
CA TYR A 144 -8.37 1.30 8.63
C TYR A 144 -9.58 2.23 8.47
N GLY A 145 -10.72 1.82 9.01
CA GLY A 145 -11.98 2.56 8.93
C GLY A 145 -12.24 3.49 10.11
N GLY A 146 -11.33 3.54 11.09
CA GLY A 146 -11.44 4.37 12.27
C GLY A 146 -10.80 5.76 12.13
N GLY A 147 -10.62 6.43 13.27
CA GLY A 147 -10.06 7.78 13.32
C GLY A 147 -10.93 8.80 12.59
N SER A 148 -10.31 9.76 11.91
CA SER A 148 -11.00 10.78 11.12
C SER A 148 -11.52 10.29 9.76
N GLY A 149 -11.25 9.03 9.36
CA GLY A 149 -11.63 8.48 8.06
C GLY A 149 -10.77 8.99 6.88
N GLU A 150 -9.61 9.56 7.15
CA GLU A 150 -8.73 10.12 6.09
C GLU A 150 -8.29 9.07 5.08
N LEU A 151 -7.98 7.86 5.55
CA LEU A 151 -7.52 6.80 4.68
C LEU A 151 -8.64 6.31 3.76
N VAL A 152 -9.86 6.21 4.26
CA VAL A 152 -11.05 5.90 3.45
C VAL A 152 -11.24 6.98 2.37
N ARG A 153 -11.21 8.27 2.76
CA ARG A 153 -11.30 9.39 1.79
C ARG A 153 -10.17 9.40 0.77
N PHE A 154 -8.98 8.96 1.14
CA PHE A 154 -7.87 8.79 0.18
C PHE A 154 -8.26 7.81 -0.92
N TYR A 155 -8.76 6.61 -0.60
CA TYR A 155 -9.18 5.63 -1.60
C TYR A 155 -10.40 6.11 -2.39
N GLU A 156 -11.38 6.76 -1.75
CA GLU A 156 -12.51 7.39 -2.46
C GLU A 156 -12.01 8.41 -3.50
N SER A 157 -10.99 9.21 -3.15
CA SER A 157 -10.36 10.16 -4.08
C SER A 157 -9.56 9.49 -5.21
N CYS A 158 -9.27 8.19 -5.09
CA CYS A 158 -8.72 7.36 -6.15
C CYS A 158 -9.80 6.65 -6.99
N GLY A 159 -11.09 6.94 -6.74
CA GLY A 159 -12.23 6.38 -7.48
C GLY A 159 -12.75 5.05 -6.92
N TYR A 160 -12.39 4.69 -5.69
CA TYR A 160 -12.92 3.52 -5.01
C TYR A 160 -14.22 3.86 -4.27
N GLU A 161 -15.13 2.92 -4.20
CA GLU A 161 -16.41 3.03 -3.47
C GLU A 161 -16.41 2.12 -2.24
N ARG A 162 -17.05 2.56 -1.16
CA ARG A 162 -17.19 1.73 0.05
C ARG A 162 -18.10 0.54 -0.24
N LEU A 163 -17.65 -0.65 0.18
CA LEU A 163 -18.41 -1.90 0.02
C LEU A 163 -18.94 -2.41 1.36
N SER A 164 -18.06 -2.83 2.23
CA SER A 164 -18.39 -3.43 3.52
C SER A 164 -17.39 -3.06 4.61
N THR A 165 -17.80 -3.21 5.85
CA THR A 165 -16.92 -3.06 7.02
C THR A 165 -16.66 -4.44 7.64
N PHE A 166 -15.56 -4.56 8.35
CA PHE A 166 -15.23 -5.72 9.16
C PHE A 166 -14.52 -5.30 10.44
N ASN A 167 -14.36 -6.21 11.37
CA ASN A 167 -13.60 -5.98 12.59
C ASN A 167 -12.71 -7.19 12.87
N VAL A 168 -11.42 -6.96 13.11
CA VAL A 168 -10.47 -7.98 13.53
C VAL A 168 -9.86 -7.53 14.84
N ASP A 169 -10.20 -8.23 15.92
CA ASP A 169 -9.69 -7.97 17.28
C ASP A 169 -9.81 -6.50 17.72
N GLY A 170 -10.94 -5.87 17.39
CA GLY A 170 -11.19 -4.46 17.70
C GLY A 170 -10.64 -3.47 16.66
N TRP A 171 -9.93 -3.94 15.62
CA TRP A 171 -9.46 -3.11 14.53
C TRP A 171 -10.56 -2.95 13.47
N PRO A 172 -11.15 -1.73 13.32
CA PRO A 172 -12.21 -1.50 12.35
C PRO A 172 -11.65 -1.40 10.95
N GLY A 173 -12.11 -2.25 10.04
CA GLY A 173 -11.72 -2.25 8.63
C GLY A 173 -12.85 -1.78 7.70
N GLN A 174 -12.47 -1.10 6.64
CA GLN A 174 -13.34 -0.72 5.53
C GLN A 174 -12.83 -1.36 4.24
N VAL A 175 -13.65 -2.16 3.58
CA VAL A 175 -13.39 -2.66 2.23
C VAL A 175 -13.93 -1.68 1.20
N LEU A 176 -13.10 -1.35 0.22
CA LEU A 176 -13.50 -0.52 -0.92
C LEU A 176 -13.19 -1.25 -2.23
N GLY A 177 -13.95 -0.93 -3.28
CA GLY A 177 -13.79 -1.52 -4.61
C GLY A 177 -13.89 -0.49 -5.71
N ARG A 178 -13.29 -0.82 -6.86
CA ARG A 178 -13.30 0.01 -8.05
C ARG A 178 -13.40 -0.85 -9.30
N ARG A 179 -14.26 -0.46 -10.23
CA ARG A 179 -14.24 -0.95 -11.61
C ARG A 179 -13.42 -0.03 -12.50
N LEU A 180 -12.70 -0.65 -13.46
CA LEU A 180 -11.76 0.05 -14.36
C LEU A 180 -12.41 0.46 -15.67
#